data_f3e285fbe7ff2e08823beee428991ab3
#
_entry.id   f3e285fbe7ff2e08823beee428991ab3
#
_cell.length_a   1.000
_cell.length_b   1.000
_cell.length_c   1.000
_cell.angle_alpha   90.00
_cell.angle_beta   90.00
_cell.angle_gamma   90.00
#
_symmetry.space_group_name_H-M   'P 1'
#
loop_
_entity.id
_entity.type
_entity.pdbx_description
1 polymer ?
#
loop_
_entity_poly.entity_id
_entity_poly.type
_entity_poly.pdbx_seq_one_letter_code
_entity_poly.pdbx_strand_id
1 'polypeptide(L)'
;GEPYAGQLAVGSVVLNRVESKYFPDTITGVIYQKNQFSPVASGRLAYMLNRGPTASCMKAAREVLGGNRTVSCLYFRVNTGVISGTVIGHHVFY
;
A
#
# COMPACT_ATOMS: atom_id res chain seq x y z
N GLY A 1 13.86 -4.18 0.76
CA GLY A 1 12.54 -3.66 0.53
C GLY A 1 11.62 -4.63 -0.15
N GLU A 2 10.39 -4.24 -0.29
CA GLU A 2 9.39 -5.05 -0.98
C GLU A 2 9.71 -5.16 -2.47
N PRO A 3 9.43 -6.31 -3.11
CA PRO A 3 9.54 -6.40 -4.55
C PRO A 3 8.63 -5.39 -5.24
N TYR A 4 8.95 -5.02 -6.46
CA TYR A 4 8.20 -4.02 -7.22
C TYR A 4 6.71 -4.38 -7.33
N ALA A 5 6.41 -5.67 -7.54
CA ALA A 5 5.03 -6.14 -7.56
C ALA A 5 4.29 -5.87 -6.24
N GLY A 6 4.99 -5.98 -5.11
CA GLY A 6 4.44 -5.64 -3.80
C GLY A 6 4.17 -4.14 -3.67
N GLN A 7 5.07 -3.30 -4.18
CA GLN A 7 4.88 -1.85 -4.17
C GLN A 7 3.64 -1.45 -4.98
N LEU A 8 3.46 -2.03 -6.16
CA LEU A 8 2.28 -1.80 -6.99
C LEU A 8 1.00 -2.26 -6.28
N ALA A 9 1.04 -3.41 -5.61
CA ALA A 9 -0.11 -3.94 -4.89
C ALA A 9 -0.50 -3.06 -3.70
N VAL A 10 0.49 -2.59 -2.90
CA VAL A 10 0.22 -1.68 -1.79
C VAL A 10 -0.37 -0.37 -2.28
N GLY A 11 0.20 0.22 -3.33
CA GLY A 11 -0.34 1.43 -3.95
C GLY A 11 -1.76 1.24 -4.46
N SER A 12 -2.04 0.07 -5.05
CA SER A 12 -3.38 -0.28 -5.53
C SER A 12 -4.39 -0.32 -4.37
N VAL A 13 -4.02 -0.94 -3.24
CA VAL A 13 -4.88 -0.97 -2.05
C VAL A 13 -5.17 0.44 -1.54
N VAL A 14 -4.15 1.31 -1.47
CA VAL A 14 -4.35 2.70 -1.04
C VAL A 14 -5.38 3.40 -1.92
N LEU A 15 -5.25 3.30 -3.24
CA LEU A 15 -6.20 3.93 -4.16
C LEU A 15 -7.59 3.28 -4.09
N ASN A 16 -7.66 1.96 -3.93
CA ASN A 16 -8.94 1.28 -3.75
C ASN A 16 -9.66 1.80 -2.50
N ARG A 17 -8.93 2.03 -1.40
CA ARG A 17 -9.49 2.61 -0.18
C ARG A 17 -9.98 4.03 -0.40
N VAL A 18 -9.21 4.86 -1.10
CA VAL A 18 -9.61 6.25 -1.40
C VAL A 18 -10.95 6.29 -2.14
N GLU A 19 -11.20 5.34 -3.02
CA GLU A 19 -12.44 5.25 -3.78
C GLU A 19 -13.56 4.55 -3.02
N SER A 20 -13.27 3.92 -1.88
CA SER A 20 -14.27 3.23 -1.06
C SER A 20 -14.93 4.21 -0.10
N LYS A 21 -16.25 4.13 0.02
CA LYS A 21 -17.00 4.96 0.97
C LYS A 21 -16.72 4.64 2.44
N TYR A 22 -16.01 3.56 2.72
CA TYR A 22 -15.71 3.13 4.09
C TYR A 22 -14.35 3.62 4.60
N PHE A 23 -13.59 4.33 3.78
CA PHE A 23 -12.26 4.82 4.10
C PHE A 23 -12.16 6.32 3.81
N PRO A 24 -11.14 7.01 4.36
CA PRO A 24 -10.89 8.40 3.99
C PRO A 24 -10.76 8.55 2.46
N ASP A 25 -11.17 9.70 1.95
CA ASP A 25 -11.20 9.95 0.50
C ASP A 25 -9.94 10.63 -0.04
N THR A 26 -8.87 10.64 0.75
CA THR A 26 -7.56 11.16 0.33
C THR A 26 -6.47 10.12 0.59
N ILE A 27 -5.41 10.16 -0.22
CA ILE A 27 -4.25 9.27 -0.04
C ILE A 27 -3.63 9.47 1.35
N THR A 28 -3.40 10.72 1.75
CA THR A 28 -2.85 11.03 3.08
C THR A 28 -3.76 10.50 4.18
N GLY A 29 -5.06 10.70 4.04
CA GLY A 29 -6.05 10.20 5.00
C GLY A 29 -6.01 8.69 5.17
N VAL A 30 -5.88 7.94 4.06
CA VAL A 30 -5.79 6.48 4.10
C VAL A 30 -4.49 6.03 4.76
N ILE A 31 -3.37 6.65 4.40
CA ILE A 31 -2.04 6.26 4.91
C ILE A 31 -1.95 6.47 6.42
N TYR A 32 -2.46 7.60 6.92
CA TYR A 32 -2.38 7.94 8.34
C TYR A 32 -3.61 7.51 9.15
N GLN A 33 -4.47 6.70 8.57
CA GLN A 33 -5.64 6.18 9.27
C GLN A 33 -5.21 5.33 10.47
N LYS A 34 -5.84 5.59 11.62
CA LYS A 34 -5.53 4.90 12.87
C LYS A 34 -5.69 3.38 12.71
N ASN A 35 -4.68 2.63 13.16
CA ASN A 35 -4.65 1.16 13.19
C ASN A 35 -4.62 0.48 11.82
N GLN A 36 -4.44 1.20 10.72
CA GLN A 36 -4.34 0.59 9.39
C GLN A 36 -2.91 0.23 9.01
N PHE A 37 -1.94 1.02 9.47
CA PHE A 37 -0.52 0.73 9.29
C PHE A 37 0.15 0.62 10.65
N SER A 38 1.10 -0.31 10.78
CA SER A 38 1.86 -0.46 12.02
C SER A 38 2.68 0.80 12.31
N PRO A 39 3.01 1.07 13.59
CA PRO A 39 3.90 2.19 13.92
C PRO A 39 5.24 2.13 13.18
N VAL A 40 5.77 0.92 12.93
CA VAL A 40 7.01 0.72 12.17
C VAL A 40 6.80 1.17 10.72
N ALA A 41 5.71 0.75 10.09
CA ALA A 41 5.39 1.15 8.72
C ALA A 41 5.13 2.66 8.62
N SER A 42 4.42 3.25 9.59
CA SER A 42 4.19 4.69 9.66
C SER A 42 5.49 5.48 9.84
N GLY A 43 6.40 4.98 10.68
CA GLY A 43 7.72 5.59 10.87
C GLY A 43 8.58 5.53 9.62
N ARG A 44 8.57 4.40 8.91
CA ARG A 44 9.26 4.26 7.62
C ARG A 44 8.70 5.21 6.57
N LEU A 45 7.38 5.34 6.55
CA LEU A 45 6.73 6.25 5.61
C LEU A 45 7.14 7.69 5.87
N ALA A 46 7.12 8.12 7.14
CA ALA A 46 7.57 9.46 7.52
C ALA A 46 9.04 9.69 7.15
N TYR A 47 9.88 8.69 7.38
CA TYR A 47 11.30 8.75 7.00
C TYR A 47 11.48 8.91 5.49
N MET A 48 10.72 8.15 4.71
CA MET A 48 10.76 8.22 3.24
C MET A 48 10.25 9.56 2.71
N LEU A 49 9.22 10.12 3.33
CA LEU A 49 8.71 11.44 2.96
C LEU A 49 9.75 12.54 3.19
N ASN A 50 10.57 12.41 4.23
CA ASN A 50 11.64 13.38 4.53
C ASN A 50 12.85 13.25 3.61
N ARG A 51 13.16 12.03 3.16
CA ARG A 51 14.34 11.75 2.31
C ARG A 51 14.02 11.66 0.83
N GLY A 52 12.75 11.61 0.51
CA GLY A 52 12.28 11.32 -0.83
C GLY A 52 12.19 9.82 -1.09
N PRO A 53 11.26 9.38 -1.92
CA PRO A 53 11.09 7.99 -2.27
C PRO A 53 12.20 7.50 -3.19
N THR A 54 12.44 6.18 -3.19
CA THR A 54 13.37 5.57 -4.16
C THR A 54 12.81 5.70 -5.58
N ALA A 55 13.68 5.53 -6.58
CA ALA A 55 13.25 5.57 -7.97
C ALA A 55 12.18 4.52 -8.28
N SER A 56 12.30 3.31 -7.72
CA SER A 56 11.31 2.26 -7.94
C SER A 56 9.97 2.58 -7.29
N CYS A 57 9.96 3.19 -6.11
CA CYS A 57 8.73 3.62 -5.45
C CYS A 57 8.03 4.73 -6.24
N MET A 58 8.79 5.68 -6.77
CA MET A 58 8.25 6.74 -7.64
C MET A 58 7.62 6.16 -8.90
N LYS A 59 8.29 5.19 -9.52
CA LYS A 59 7.77 4.51 -10.70
C LYS A 59 6.48 3.77 -10.39
N ALA A 60 6.45 3.01 -9.29
CA ALA A 60 5.26 2.28 -8.86
C ALA A 60 4.08 3.23 -8.61
N ALA A 61 4.33 4.34 -7.92
CA ALA A 61 3.30 5.35 -7.66
C ALA A 61 2.75 5.92 -8.96
N ARG A 62 3.62 6.26 -9.92
CA ARG A 62 3.18 6.77 -11.23
C ARG A 62 2.34 5.75 -12.00
N GLU A 63 2.73 4.48 -11.98
CA GLU A 63 1.98 3.43 -12.66
C GLU A 63 0.59 3.26 -12.06
N VAL A 64 0.49 3.22 -10.74
CA VAL A 64 -0.80 3.05 -10.05
C VAL A 64 -1.70 4.26 -10.27
N LEU A 65 -1.16 5.48 -10.15
CA LEU A 65 -1.90 6.72 -10.40
C LEU A 65 -2.34 6.82 -11.87
N GLY A 66 -1.57 6.25 -12.78
CA GLY A 66 -1.90 6.18 -14.20
C GLY A 66 -2.95 5.13 -14.55
N GLY A 67 -3.46 4.38 -13.57
CA GLY A 67 -4.51 3.39 -13.77
C GLY A 67 -4.05 1.94 -13.77
N ASN A 68 -2.76 1.68 -13.56
CA ASN A 68 -2.24 0.31 -13.51
C ASN A 68 -2.38 -0.28 -12.10
N ARG A 69 -3.62 -0.60 -11.72
CA ARG A 69 -3.90 -1.28 -10.45
C ARG A 69 -3.77 -2.79 -10.62
N THR A 70 -3.00 -3.41 -9.74
CA THR A 70 -2.71 -4.84 -9.84
C THR A 70 -3.60 -5.70 -8.95
N VAL A 71 -4.24 -5.10 -7.93
CA VAL A 71 -5.19 -5.78 -7.06
C VAL A 71 -6.43 -4.91 -6.87
N SER A 72 -7.57 -5.55 -6.59
CA SER A 72 -8.84 -4.86 -6.35
C SER A 72 -9.27 -4.88 -4.88
N CYS A 73 -8.47 -5.49 -4.02
CA CYS A 73 -8.78 -5.66 -2.60
C CYS A 73 -8.51 -4.39 -1.79
N LEU A 74 -9.00 -4.38 -0.56
CA LEU A 74 -8.93 -3.24 0.34
C LEU A 74 -7.95 -3.46 1.50
N TYR A 75 -7.40 -4.68 1.66
CA TYR A 75 -6.60 -5.04 2.81
C TYR A 75 -5.31 -5.73 2.40
N PHE A 76 -4.29 -5.56 3.22
CA PHE A 76 -3.07 -6.35 3.15
C PHE A 76 -2.43 -6.43 4.53
N ARG A 77 -1.67 -7.50 4.75
CA ARG A 77 -0.88 -7.67 5.96
C ARG A 77 0.25 -8.66 5.73
N VAL A 78 1.16 -8.75 6.69
CA VAL A 78 2.23 -9.76 6.62
C VAL A 78 1.61 -11.14 6.55
N ASN A 79 2.09 -11.95 5.61
CA ASN A 79 1.57 -13.30 5.40
C ASN A 79 2.04 -14.23 6.52
N THR A 80 1.11 -14.68 7.35
CA THR A 80 1.36 -15.65 8.42
C THR A 80 0.76 -17.02 8.10
N GLY A 81 0.17 -17.18 6.91
CA GLY A 81 -0.48 -18.44 6.48
C GLY A 81 -1.91 -18.60 6.97
N VAL A 82 -2.45 -17.62 7.71
CA VAL A 82 -3.79 -17.72 8.31
C VAL A 82 -4.87 -17.13 7.39
N ILE A 83 -4.53 -16.13 6.58
CA ILE A 83 -5.49 -15.42 5.75
C ILE A 83 -5.36 -15.88 4.30
N SER A 84 -6.48 -16.20 3.67
CA SER A 84 -6.55 -16.49 2.25
C SER A 84 -6.56 -15.19 1.44
N GLY A 85 -5.75 -15.16 0.38
CA GLY A 85 -5.65 -14.01 -0.50
C GLY A 85 -4.49 -14.19 -1.47
N THR A 86 -4.15 -13.12 -2.18
CA THR A 86 -3.02 -13.10 -3.11
C THR A 86 -1.74 -12.80 -2.34
N VAL A 87 -0.78 -13.71 -2.37
CA VAL A 87 0.52 -13.53 -1.73
C VAL A 87 1.48 -12.88 -2.71
N ILE A 88 2.04 -11.73 -2.33
CA ILE A 88 3.06 -11.02 -3.09
C ILE A 88 4.16 -10.61 -2.11
N GLY A 89 5.38 -11.11 -2.33
CA GLY A 89 6.48 -10.92 -1.39
C GLY A 89 6.12 -11.49 -0.02
N HIS A 90 6.23 -10.70 1.02
CA HIS A 90 5.94 -11.11 2.40
C HIS A 90 4.51 -10.77 2.83
N HIS A 91 3.67 -10.28 1.93
CA HIS A 91 2.33 -9.81 2.26
C HIS A 91 1.24 -10.62 1.57
N VAL A 92 0.09 -10.69 2.24
CA VAL A 92 -1.14 -11.24 1.66
C VAL A 92 -2.13 -10.07 1.46
N PHE A 93 -2.74 -10.03 0.28
CA PHE A 93 -3.71 -9.01 -0.14
C PHE A 93 -5.09 -9.64 -0.22
N TYR A 94 -6.08 -9.03 0.45
CA TYR A 94 -7.42 -9.61 0.55
C TYR A 94 -8.55 -8.58 0.63
#